data_b07ed0a6f6e2eb8a93d8764afa5c9b11
#
_entry.id   b07ed0a6f6e2eb8a93d8764afa5c9b11
#
_cell.length_a   1.000
_cell.length_b   1.000
_cell.length_c   1.000
_cell.angle_alpha   90.00
_cell.angle_beta   90.00
_cell.angle_gamma   90.00
#
_symmetry.space_group_name_H-M   'P 1'
#
loop_
_entity.id
_entity.type
_entity.pdbx_description
1 polymer ?
#
loop_
_entity_poly.entity_id
_entity_poly.type
_entity_poly.pdbx_seq_one_letter_code
_entity_poly.pdbx_strand_id
1 'polypeptide(L)'
;MPDTGISYGDNVRIQRTAETERLGIAEMIGNVYGETNPSESKVTVIGEPTSDYALNVYFEKLDTSFWFAPQLLEFVNHAPGTEVFIHGSPFKSVHQRDGSWKQVPVNPERRSWMARLLHKLKLP
;
A
#
# COMPACT_ATOMS: atom_id res chain seq x y z
N MET A 1 11.42 8.07 -14.26
CA MET A 1 10.49 7.09 -13.68
C MET A 1 9.27 6.95 -14.57
N PRO A 2 8.79 5.73 -14.78
CA PRO A 2 7.56 5.58 -15.53
C PRO A 2 6.40 6.21 -14.74
N ASP A 3 5.63 7.03 -15.43
CA ASP A 3 4.45 7.64 -14.84
C ASP A 3 3.25 6.74 -15.10
N THR A 4 2.89 5.93 -14.11
CA THR A 4 1.76 5.03 -14.20
C THR A 4 0.48 5.65 -13.65
N GLY A 5 0.58 6.82 -13.00
CA GLY A 5 -0.52 7.38 -12.26
C GLY A 5 -0.87 6.63 -10.99
N ILE A 6 -0.10 5.60 -10.67
CA ILE A 6 -0.33 4.74 -9.51
C ILE A 6 0.81 4.95 -8.51
N SER A 7 0.46 5.16 -7.26
CA SER A 7 1.43 5.43 -6.20
C SER A 7 1.03 4.73 -4.90
N TYR A 8 1.92 4.85 -3.91
CA TYR A 8 1.70 4.26 -2.58
C TYR A 8 0.31 4.59 -2.03
N GLY A 9 -0.35 3.58 -1.55
CA GLY A 9 -1.67 3.70 -0.94
C GLY A 9 -2.85 3.54 -1.89
N ASP A 10 -2.60 3.52 -3.20
CA ASP A 10 -3.68 3.37 -4.17
C ASP A 10 -4.22 1.96 -4.22
N ASN A 11 -5.52 1.84 -4.49
CA ASN A 11 -6.14 0.56 -4.78
C ASN A 11 -6.03 0.27 -6.27
N VAL A 12 -5.66 -0.97 -6.58
CA VAL A 12 -5.46 -1.41 -7.97
C VAL A 12 -6.11 -2.77 -8.17
N ARG A 13 -6.50 -3.04 -9.42
CA ARG A 13 -7.01 -4.34 -9.84
C ARG A 13 -5.96 -5.03 -10.70
N ILE A 14 -5.78 -6.32 -10.47
CA ILE A 14 -4.79 -7.11 -11.21
C ILE A 14 -5.41 -7.57 -12.52
N GLN A 15 -4.73 -7.30 -13.63
CA GLN A 15 -5.21 -7.73 -14.94
C GLN A 15 -5.15 -9.25 -15.05
N ARG A 16 -6.09 -9.79 -15.82
CA ARG A 16 -6.15 -11.23 -16.08
C ARG A 16 -5.12 -11.61 -17.14
N THR A 17 -4.20 -12.47 -16.75
CA THR A 17 -3.23 -13.10 -17.64
C THR A 17 -3.15 -14.57 -17.27
N ALA A 18 -2.50 -15.38 -18.09
CA ALA A 18 -2.29 -16.80 -17.77
C ALA A 18 -1.55 -16.93 -16.43
N GLU A 19 -0.57 -16.08 -16.18
CA GLU A 19 0.21 -16.10 -14.94
C GLU A 19 -0.64 -15.69 -13.74
N THR A 20 -1.41 -14.60 -13.83
CA THR A 20 -2.22 -14.16 -12.68
C THR A 20 -3.38 -15.11 -12.40
N GLU A 21 -3.92 -15.76 -13.43
CA GLU A 21 -4.92 -16.81 -13.22
C GLU A 21 -4.33 -18.02 -12.50
N ARG A 22 -3.16 -18.45 -12.92
CA ARG A 22 -2.48 -19.57 -12.29
C ARG A 22 -2.20 -19.31 -10.81
N LEU A 23 -1.86 -18.07 -10.48
CA LEU A 23 -1.59 -17.67 -9.11
C LEU A 23 -2.84 -17.40 -8.29
N GLY A 24 -4.01 -17.38 -8.93
CA GLY A 24 -5.29 -17.16 -8.23
C GLY A 24 -5.54 -15.73 -7.85
N ILE A 25 -4.89 -14.77 -8.50
CA ILE A 25 -5.00 -13.35 -8.15
C ILE A 25 -5.57 -12.49 -9.28
N ALA A 26 -5.95 -13.10 -10.41
CA ALA A 26 -6.53 -12.36 -11.53
C ALA A 26 -7.77 -11.58 -11.09
N GLU A 27 -7.84 -10.30 -11.46
CA GLU A 27 -8.94 -9.39 -11.15
C GLU A 27 -9.13 -9.07 -9.66
N MET A 28 -8.24 -9.54 -8.79
CA MET A 28 -8.28 -9.16 -7.38
C MET A 28 -7.89 -7.70 -7.21
N ILE A 29 -8.45 -7.08 -6.19
CA ILE A 29 -8.10 -5.72 -5.81
C ILE A 29 -7.15 -5.79 -4.65
N GLY A 30 -6.05 -5.03 -4.75
CA GLY A 30 -5.07 -4.91 -3.68
C GLY A 30 -4.66 -3.46 -3.50
N ASN A 31 -3.77 -3.23 -2.55
CA ASN A 31 -3.30 -1.89 -2.21
C ASN A 31 -1.80 -1.79 -2.44
N VAL A 32 -1.37 -0.70 -3.06
CA VAL A 32 0.05 -0.49 -3.37
C VAL A 32 0.81 -0.14 -2.09
N TYR A 33 1.80 -0.97 -1.75
CA TYR A 33 2.60 -0.81 -0.54
C TYR A 33 4.02 -0.34 -0.80
N GLY A 34 4.48 -0.33 -2.03
CA GLY A 34 5.84 0.10 -2.31
C GLY A 34 6.22 0.02 -3.77
N GLU A 35 7.43 0.46 -4.06
CA GLU A 35 7.99 0.42 -5.41
C GLU A 35 9.48 0.07 -5.32
N THR A 36 10.02 -0.49 -6.40
CA THR A 36 11.42 -0.87 -6.45
C THR A 36 11.96 -0.88 -7.87
N ASN A 37 13.28 -0.91 -7.95
CA ASN A 37 14.01 -1.18 -9.19
C ASN A 37 14.47 -2.65 -9.13
N PRO A 38 13.84 -3.57 -9.88
CA PRO A 38 14.14 -5.00 -9.77
C PRO A 38 15.61 -5.36 -10.03
N SER A 39 16.30 -4.58 -10.87
CA SER A 39 17.71 -4.83 -11.14
C SER A 39 18.57 -4.71 -9.87
N GLU A 40 18.14 -3.88 -8.92
CA GLU A 40 18.88 -3.67 -7.67
C GLU A 40 18.35 -4.57 -6.55
N SER A 41 17.04 -4.62 -6.38
CA SER A 41 16.42 -5.36 -5.28
C SER A 41 16.36 -6.87 -5.50
N LYS A 42 16.41 -7.30 -6.78
CA LYS A 42 16.36 -8.73 -7.15
C LYS A 42 15.07 -9.43 -6.74
N VAL A 43 13.98 -8.68 -6.60
CA VAL A 43 12.68 -9.28 -6.29
C VAL A 43 12.14 -10.05 -7.48
N THR A 44 11.29 -11.03 -7.19
CA THR A 44 10.56 -11.76 -8.24
C THR A 44 9.35 -10.92 -8.65
N VAL A 45 9.27 -10.61 -9.95
CA VAL A 45 8.22 -9.74 -10.48
C VAL A 45 7.24 -10.57 -11.30
N ILE A 46 5.95 -10.39 -11.05
CA ILE A 46 4.89 -10.99 -11.86
C ILE A 46 4.72 -10.13 -13.10
N GLY A 47 4.81 -10.74 -14.29
CA GLY A 47 4.83 -10.04 -15.55
C GLY A 47 6.24 -9.60 -15.94
N GLU A 48 6.35 -8.95 -17.09
CA GLU A 48 7.64 -8.46 -17.59
C GLU A 48 7.60 -6.93 -17.65
N PRO A 49 8.30 -6.26 -16.71
CA PRO A 49 8.32 -4.79 -16.72
C PRO A 49 8.94 -4.26 -18.00
N THR A 50 8.37 -3.17 -18.54
CA THR A 50 8.92 -2.49 -19.70
C THR A 50 10.07 -1.56 -19.32
N SER A 51 10.27 -1.35 -18.03
CA SER A 51 11.37 -0.56 -17.49
C SER A 51 11.78 -1.19 -16.16
N ASP A 52 12.87 -0.69 -15.57
CA ASP A 52 13.39 -1.20 -14.30
C ASP A 52 12.55 -0.69 -13.13
N TYR A 53 11.28 -1.14 -13.07
CA TYR A 53 10.32 -0.63 -12.10
C TYR A 53 9.24 -1.68 -11.81
N ALA A 54 8.94 -1.88 -10.55
CA ALA A 54 7.88 -2.77 -10.13
C ALA A 54 7.17 -2.20 -8.91
N LEU A 55 5.89 -2.54 -8.76
CA LEU A 55 5.06 -2.10 -7.64
C LEU A 55 4.67 -3.28 -6.77
N ASN A 56 4.78 -3.10 -5.47
CA ASN A 56 4.35 -4.08 -4.49
C ASN A 56 2.87 -3.87 -4.20
N VAL A 57 2.07 -4.93 -4.33
CA VAL A 57 0.63 -4.87 -4.06
C VAL A 57 0.29 -5.89 -2.98
N TYR A 58 -0.33 -5.42 -1.91
CA TYR A 58 -0.75 -6.23 -0.78
C TYR A 58 -2.22 -6.62 -0.94
N PHE A 59 -2.51 -7.90 -0.69
CA PHE A 59 -3.86 -8.44 -0.74
C PHE A 59 -4.29 -8.85 0.67
N GLU A 60 -5.25 -8.11 1.21
CA GLU A 60 -5.73 -8.36 2.57
C GLU A 60 -6.28 -9.78 2.74
N LYS A 61 -7.03 -10.27 1.74
CA LYS A 61 -7.61 -11.62 1.79
C LYS A 61 -6.57 -12.72 1.87
N LEU A 62 -5.40 -12.50 1.29
CA LEU A 62 -4.32 -13.48 1.26
C LEU A 62 -3.26 -13.23 2.33
N ASP A 63 -3.31 -12.07 2.97
CA ASP A 63 -2.30 -11.60 3.92
C ASP A 63 -0.90 -11.74 3.35
N THR A 64 -0.75 -11.33 2.09
CA THR A 64 0.55 -11.39 1.42
C THR A 64 0.61 -10.35 0.31
N SER A 65 1.81 -10.07 -0.15
CA SER A 65 2.03 -9.13 -1.24
C SER A 65 2.88 -9.75 -2.32
N PHE A 66 2.76 -9.19 -3.53
CA PHE A 66 3.58 -9.59 -4.67
C PHE A 66 4.06 -8.33 -5.39
N TRP A 67 5.18 -8.48 -6.10
CA TRP A 67 5.70 -7.43 -6.96
C TRP A 67 5.16 -7.63 -8.37
N PHE A 68 4.67 -6.56 -8.98
CA PHE A 68 4.05 -6.60 -10.30
C PHE A 68 4.72 -5.65 -11.28
N ALA A 69 4.81 -6.07 -12.53
CA ALA A 69 5.06 -5.14 -13.62
C ALA A 69 3.90 -4.14 -13.66
N PRO A 70 4.18 -2.83 -13.78
CA PRO A 70 3.13 -1.82 -13.68
C PRO A 70 1.98 -1.99 -14.67
N GLN A 71 2.25 -2.53 -15.86
CA GLN A 71 1.21 -2.70 -16.87
C GLN A 71 0.13 -3.72 -16.48
N LEU A 72 0.37 -4.54 -15.46
CA LEU A 72 -0.64 -5.49 -14.96
C LEU A 72 -1.61 -4.85 -13.99
N LEU A 73 -1.38 -3.61 -13.60
CA LEU A 73 -2.17 -2.93 -12.58
C LEU A 73 -3.11 -1.91 -13.22
N GLU A 74 -4.39 -2.06 -12.90
CA GLU A 74 -5.42 -1.11 -13.30
C GLU A 74 -5.78 -0.26 -12.09
N PHE A 75 -5.67 1.06 -12.22
CA PHE A 75 -6.02 1.98 -11.14
C PHE A 75 -7.51 1.89 -10.82
N VAL A 76 -7.85 1.78 -9.54
CA VAL A 76 -9.23 1.74 -9.09
C VAL A 76 -9.60 3.06 -8.39
N ASN A 77 -8.90 3.40 -7.31
CA ASN A 77 -9.08 4.65 -6.59
C ASN A 77 -7.90 4.91 -5.68
N HIS A 78 -7.86 6.09 -5.06
CA HIS A 78 -6.78 6.45 -4.14
C HIS A 78 -7.00 5.94 -2.72
N ALA A 79 -7.94 5.03 -2.50
CA ALA A 79 -8.28 4.53 -1.17
C ALA A 79 -8.47 5.68 -0.16
N PRO A 80 -9.37 6.64 -0.44
CA PRO A 80 -9.55 7.80 0.42
C PRO A 80 -9.96 7.40 1.82
N GLY A 81 -9.44 8.12 2.82
CA GLY A 81 -9.70 7.81 4.22
C GLY A 81 -8.69 6.88 4.85
N THR A 82 -7.76 6.31 4.07
CA THR A 82 -6.69 5.49 4.63
C THR A 82 -5.81 6.35 5.52
N GLU A 83 -5.52 5.86 6.73
CA GLU A 83 -4.71 6.58 7.71
C GLU A 83 -3.38 5.90 7.93
N VAL A 84 -2.32 6.69 7.95
CA VAL A 84 -0.97 6.23 8.27
C VAL A 84 -0.49 6.95 9.51
N PHE A 85 -0.13 6.20 10.54
CA PHE A 85 0.35 6.73 11.81
C PHE A 85 1.86 6.53 11.89
N ILE A 86 2.56 7.59 12.31
CA ILE A 86 4.00 7.52 12.56
C ILE A 86 4.18 7.51 14.07
N HIS A 87 4.86 6.49 14.58
CA HIS A 87 5.09 6.36 16.01
C HIS A 87 5.76 7.61 16.57
N GLY A 88 5.16 8.15 17.63
CA GLY A 88 5.69 9.35 18.30
C GLY A 88 5.29 10.66 17.67
N SER A 89 4.63 10.66 16.51
CA SER A 89 4.15 11.87 15.87
C SER A 89 2.79 12.28 16.40
N PRO A 90 2.55 13.60 16.61
CA PRO A 90 1.22 14.08 16.98
C PRO A 90 0.26 14.15 15.80
N PHE A 91 0.74 13.82 14.59
CA PHE A 91 -0.05 13.88 13.38
C PHE A 91 -0.15 12.50 12.73
N LYS A 92 -1.22 12.31 11.97
CA LYS A 92 -1.38 11.17 11.08
C LYS A 92 -1.56 11.67 9.66
N SER A 93 -1.26 10.84 8.66
CA SER A 93 -1.50 11.17 7.27
C SER A 93 -2.76 10.47 6.80
N VAL A 94 -3.65 11.21 6.13
CA VAL A 94 -4.92 10.68 5.62
C VAL A 94 -4.92 10.81 4.11
N HIS A 95 -5.14 9.70 3.40
CA HIS A 95 -5.16 9.67 1.94
C HIS A 95 -6.44 10.33 1.43
N GLN A 96 -6.28 11.28 0.51
CA GLN A 96 -7.38 12.06 -0.05
C GLN A 96 -7.86 11.45 -1.37
N ARG A 97 -9.04 11.88 -1.82
CA ARG A 97 -9.60 11.39 -3.07
C ARG A 97 -8.75 11.72 -4.29
N ASP A 98 -8.01 12.83 -4.22
CA ASP A 98 -7.15 13.27 -5.32
C ASP A 98 -5.77 12.62 -5.30
N GLY A 99 -5.52 11.73 -4.35
CA GLY A 99 -4.24 11.03 -4.21
C GLY A 99 -3.23 11.73 -3.32
N SER A 100 -3.53 12.93 -2.85
CA SER A 100 -2.65 13.62 -1.92
C SER A 100 -2.82 13.07 -0.50
N TRP A 101 -1.85 13.37 0.35
CA TRP A 101 -1.88 13.00 1.76
C TRP A 101 -1.99 14.25 2.61
N LYS A 102 -2.97 14.27 3.49
CA LYS A 102 -3.20 15.41 4.40
C LYS A 102 -2.78 15.02 5.81
N GLN A 103 -1.97 15.87 6.43
CA GLN A 103 -1.61 15.69 7.83
C GLN A 103 -2.72 16.22 8.73
N VAL A 104 -3.16 15.39 9.66
CA VAL A 104 -4.25 15.73 10.58
C VAL A 104 -3.78 15.40 11.99
N PRO A 105 -4.05 16.27 12.98
CA PRO A 105 -3.70 15.98 14.36
C PRO A 105 -4.41 14.73 14.85
N VAL A 106 -3.70 13.90 15.59
CA VAL A 106 -4.31 12.77 16.26
C VAL A 106 -5.17 13.31 17.40
N ASN A 107 -6.39 12.78 17.55
CA ASN A 107 -7.31 13.23 18.58
C ASN A 107 -6.64 13.16 19.96
N PRO A 108 -6.52 14.30 20.70
CA PRO A 108 -5.85 14.31 22.00
C PRO A 108 -6.48 13.35 23.01
N GLU A 109 -7.78 13.21 23.02
CA GLU A 109 -8.46 12.29 23.95
C GLU A 109 -8.08 10.85 23.65
N ARG A 110 -8.07 10.50 22.39
CA ARG A 110 -7.67 9.15 21.95
C ARG A 110 -6.20 8.89 22.30
N ARG A 111 -5.33 9.88 22.08
CA ARG A 111 -3.92 9.78 22.45
C ARG A 111 -3.75 9.56 23.95
N SER A 112 -4.47 10.34 24.74
CA SER A 112 -4.43 10.24 26.21
C SER A 112 -4.89 8.85 26.66
N TRP A 113 -5.98 8.36 26.07
CA TRP A 113 -6.50 7.04 26.39
C TRP A 113 -5.49 5.94 26.03
N MET A 114 -4.90 6.01 24.86
CA MET A 114 -3.91 5.03 24.42
C MET A 114 -2.66 5.08 25.29
N ALA A 115 -2.21 6.27 25.66
CA ALA A 115 -1.06 6.43 26.52
C ALA A 115 -1.32 5.79 27.89
N ARG A 116 -2.51 5.98 28.45
CA ARG A 116 -2.89 5.38 29.73
C ARG A 116 -2.96 3.85 29.63
N LEU A 117 -3.49 3.34 28.54
CA LEU A 117 -3.57 1.90 28.33
C LEU A 117 -2.17 1.28 28.23
N LEU A 118 -1.30 1.89 27.45
CA LEU A 118 0.08 1.42 27.31
C LEU A 118 0.82 1.47 28.64
N HIS A 119 0.58 2.50 29.44
CA HIS A 119 1.19 2.62 30.74
C HIS A 119 0.77 1.46 31.66
N LYS A 120 -0.52 1.12 31.66
CA LYS A 120 -1.03 -0.01 32.42
C LYS A 120 -0.40 -1.34 31.99
N LEU A 121 -0.19 -1.51 30.69
CA LEU A 121 0.41 -2.73 30.16
C LEU A 121 1.89 -2.86 30.50
N LYS A 122 2.56 -1.74 30.81
CA LYS A 122 3.98 -1.75 31.20
C LYS A 122 4.21 -2.02 32.66
N LEU A 123 3.18 -1.93 33.48
CA LEU A 123 3.32 -2.18 34.88
C LEU A 123 3.53 -3.68 35.15
N PRO A 124 4.49 -4.03 36.03
CA PRO A 124 4.72 -5.43 36.35
C PRO A 124 3.54 -6.02 37.09
#